data_e6f39c205c687a6481f2993404992671
#
_entry.id   e6f39c205c687a6481f2993404992671
#
_cell.length_a   1.000
_cell.length_b   1.000
_cell.length_c   1.000
_cell.angle_alpha   90.00
_cell.angle_beta   90.00
_cell.angle_gamma   90.00
#
_symmetry.space_group_name_H-M   'P 1'
#
loop_
_entity.id
_entity.type
_entity.pdbx_description
1 polymer ?
#
loop_
_entity_poly.entity_id
_entity_poly.type
_entity_poly.pdbx_seq_one_letter_code
_entity_poly.pdbx_strand_id
1 'polypeptide(L)'
;DNTHMYGYGFGWRIADVDGQWKVAHTGTLAGMYSSVAMLPDRRNGFVILTNGEGEAARTVLGEALIKRWTEPQAHRDAAYYAGLLDREDAARPASSRKPDTSSRVPASTRDLAGWQGVYRDPWFGEVRICPAPDGGVRFASRRSPMLRGRVMKLGTRWLVDWDEDSVDAEPWLAFKRDAHARTTTLAMAAIDPDADFSYDYADLAFTRVAACDAH
;
A
#
# COMPACT_ATOMS: atom_id res chain seq x y z
N ASP A 1 -6.76 17.87 18.20
CA ASP A 1 -6.40 17.30 19.51
C ASP A 1 -5.19 18.05 20.05
N ASN A 2 -5.24 18.37 21.36
CA ASN A 2 -4.11 18.99 22.06
C ASN A 2 -3.11 17.90 22.47
N THR A 3 -2.39 17.33 21.51
CA THR A 3 -1.31 16.37 21.77
C THR A 3 0.01 17.09 21.86
N HIS A 4 0.70 17.02 22.99
CA HIS A 4 1.99 17.66 23.24
C HIS A 4 3.14 16.67 23.20
N MET A 5 2.85 15.36 23.40
CA MET A 5 3.84 14.30 23.38
C MET A 5 3.36 13.11 22.56
N TYR A 6 4.26 12.58 21.75
CA TYR A 6 4.06 11.34 21.03
C TYR A 6 5.32 10.48 21.14
N GLY A 7 5.17 9.20 21.40
CA GLY A 7 6.25 8.23 21.46
C GLY A 7 5.81 6.85 20.95
N TYR A 8 6.80 6.02 20.62
CA TYR A 8 6.58 4.63 20.25
C TYR A 8 7.58 3.73 20.95
N GLY A 9 7.11 2.65 21.57
CA GLY A 9 7.97 1.66 22.23
C GLY A 9 7.21 0.39 22.59
N PHE A 10 7.90 -0.74 22.53
CA PHE A 10 7.34 -2.06 22.85
C PHE A 10 6.04 -2.41 22.08
N GLY A 11 5.93 -1.94 20.83
CA GLY A 11 4.74 -2.16 20.02
C GLY A 11 3.56 -1.24 20.34
N TRP A 12 3.76 -0.17 21.12
CA TRP A 12 2.69 0.76 21.48
C TRP A 12 3.02 2.20 21.07
N ARG A 13 2.02 2.89 20.56
CA ARG A 13 2.01 4.33 20.41
C ARG A 13 1.51 4.95 21.71
N ILE A 14 2.27 5.90 22.25
CA ILE A 14 1.92 6.61 23.48
C ILE A 14 1.77 8.09 23.13
N ALA A 15 0.67 8.69 23.51
CA ALA A 15 0.42 10.12 23.30
C ALA A 15 -0.38 10.67 24.48
N ASP A 16 -0.32 11.99 24.67
CA ASP A 16 -1.30 12.68 25.48
C ASP A 16 -2.46 13.17 24.60
N VAL A 17 -3.67 12.98 25.06
CA VAL A 17 -4.88 13.46 24.41
C VAL A 17 -5.75 14.17 25.46
N ASP A 18 -5.97 15.47 25.25
CA ASP A 18 -6.71 16.32 26.20
C ASP A 18 -6.20 16.17 27.64
N GLY A 19 -4.85 16.15 27.80
CA GLY A 19 -4.18 16.03 29.08
C GLY A 19 -4.23 14.63 29.72
N GLN A 20 -4.60 13.60 28.97
CA GLN A 20 -4.67 12.21 29.44
C GLN A 20 -3.79 11.30 28.59
N TRP A 21 -3.19 10.29 29.21
CA TRP A 21 -2.42 9.29 28.51
C TRP A 21 -3.31 8.41 27.62
N LYS A 22 -2.92 8.31 26.35
CA LYS A 22 -3.46 7.34 25.39
C LYS A 22 -2.35 6.35 25.01
N VAL A 23 -2.62 5.07 25.20
CA VAL A 23 -1.76 3.97 24.73
C VAL A 23 -2.55 3.21 23.68
N ALA A 24 -2.05 3.15 22.45
CA ALA A 24 -2.81 2.61 21.33
C ALA A 24 -1.93 1.91 20.31
N HIS A 25 -2.54 1.03 19.52
CA HIS A 25 -1.97 0.51 18.29
C HIS A 25 -3.06 0.18 17.28
N THR A 26 -2.69 0.15 16.01
CA THR A 26 -3.57 -0.24 14.91
C THR A 26 -3.00 -1.47 14.21
N GLY A 27 -3.86 -2.27 13.59
CA GLY A 27 -3.46 -3.37 12.73
C GLY A 27 -4.21 -3.28 11.40
N THR A 28 -3.53 -3.67 10.34
CA THR A 28 -4.07 -3.68 8.98
C THR A 28 -3.65 -4.98 8.31
N LEU A 29 -4.64 -5.69 7.78
CA LEU A 29 -4.48 -6.79 6.83
C LEU A 29 -5.49 -6.55 5.71
N ALA A 30 -5.22 -7.02 4.51
CA ALA A 30 -6.18 -6.94 3.41
C ALA A 30 -7.56 -7.48 3.87
N GLY A 31 -8.60 -6.65 3.74
CA GLY A 31 -9.96 -6.96 4.18
C GLY A 31 -10.21 -6.91 5.69
N MET A 32 -9.24 -6.53 6.52
CA MET A 32 -9.40 -6.50 7.98
C MET A 32 -8.62 -5.34 8.61
N TYR A 33 -9.30 -4.52 9.39
CA TYR A 33 -8.68 -3.44 10.15
C TYR A 33 -8.94 -3.61 11.64
N SER A 34 -7.97 -3.27 12.45
CA SER A 34 -8.08 -3.33 13.89
C SER A 34 -7.53 -2.09 14.57
N SER A 35 -8.02 -1.80 15.75
CA SER A 35 -7.47 -0.80 16.64
C SER A 35 -7.68 -1.23 18.09
N VAL A 36 -6.70 -0.96 18.92
CA VAL A 36 -6.81 -1.02 20.37
C VAL A 36 -6.36 0.33 20.92
N ALA A 37 -7.12 0.88 21.83
CA ALA A 37 -6.73 2.08 22.55
C ALA A 37 -7.15 2.00 24.02
N MET A 38 -6.30 2.55 24.88
CA MET A 38 -6.49 2.60 26.33
C MET A 38 -6.24 4.02 26.83
N LEU A 39 -7.02 4.44 27.80
CA LEU A 39 -6.81 5.61 28.63
C LEU A 39 -6.52 5.11 30.06
N PRO A 40 -5.25 4.82 30.41
CA PRO A 40 -4.92 4.18 31.68
C PRO A 40 -5.40 4.95 32.91
N ASP A 41 -5.32 6.28 32.89
CA ASP A 41 -5.76 7.13 33.99
C ASP A 41 -7.27 7.04 34.25
N ARG A 42 -8.04 6.69 33.24
CA ARG A 42 -9.49 6.48 33.36
C ARG A 42 -9.88 5.01 33.49
N ARG A 43 -8.95 4.10 33.36
CA ARG A 43 -9.20 2.65 33.33
C ARG A 43 -10.21 2.25 32.24
N ASN A 44 -10.19 2.99 31.11
CA ASN A 44 -11.05 2.76 29.97
C ASN A 44 -10.21 2.32 28.77
N GLY A 45 -10.79 1.53 27.88
CA GLY A 45 -10.18 1.14 26.62
C GLY A 45 -11.20 0.49 25.71
N PHE A 46 -10.85 0.34 24.45
CA PHE A 46 -11.67 -0.36 23.45
C PHE A 46 -10.78 -1.17 22.50
N VAL A 47 -11.42 -2.12 21.84
CA VAL A 47 -10.89 -2.81 20.66
C VAL A 47 -11.92 -2.65 19.55
N ILE A 48 -11.47 -2.26 18.37
CA ILE A 48 -12.26 -2.23 17.14
C ILE A 48 -11.70 -3.30 16.21
N LEU A 49 -12.55 -4.16 15.68
CA LEU A 49 -12.22 -5.16 14.68
C LEU A 49 -13.22 -5.02 13.54
N THR A 50 -12.73 -4.94 12.31
CA THR A 50 -13.56 -4.88 11.11
C THR A 50 -13.30 -6.09 10.22
N ASN A 51 -14.28 -6.48 9.43
CA ASN A 51 -14.20 -7.55 8.45
C ASN A 51 -14.35 -6.98 7.01
N GLY A 52 -13.75 -5.85 6.74
CA GLY A 52 -13.78 -5.18 5.44
C GLY A 52 -12.76 -4.05 5.39
N GLU A 53 -12.56 -3.50 4.20
CA GLU A 53 -11.76 -2.29 3.99
C GLU A 53 -12.42 -1.10 4.69
N GLY A 54 -11.89 -0.72 5.84
CA GLY A 54 -12.56 0.24 6.71
C GLY A 54 -11.63 1.11 7.53
N GLU A 55 -10.52 1.60 6.95
CA GLU A 55 -9.60 2.48 7.66
C GLU A 55 -10.28 3.73 8.19
N ALA A 56 -11.08 4.40 7.35
CA ALA A 56 -11.84 5.58 7.73
C ALA A 56 -12.84 5.26 8.87
N ALA A 57 -13.55 4.14 8.78
CA ALA A 57 -14.49 3.72 9.82
C ALA A 57 -13.76 3.43 11.14
N ARG A 58 -12.63 2.72 11.11
CA ARG A 58 -11.77 2.48 12.28
C ARG A 58 -11.33 3.79 12.94
N THR A 59 -10.86 4.74 12.14
CA THR A 59 -10.38 6.04 12.62
C THR A 59 -11.50 6.85 13.23
N VAL A 60 -12.62 6.99 12.52
CA VAL A 60 -13.81 7.74 12.99
C VAL A 60 -14.34 7.18 14.31
N LEU A 61 -14.51 5.87 14.40
CA LEU A 61 -14.99 5.23 15.64
C LEU A 61 -14.00 5.38 16.79
N GLY A 62 -12.71 5.22 16.51
CA GLY A 62 -11.66 5.36 17.51
C GLY A 62 -11.59 6.76 18.10
N GLU A 63 -11.59 7.79 17.26
CA GLU A 63 -11.56 9.18 17.71
C GLU A 63 -12.84 9.57 18.45
N ALA A 64 -14.01 9.15 17.97
CA ALA A 64 -15.28 9.42 18.66
C ALA A 64 -15.32 8.80 20.05
N LEU A 65 -14.83 7.56 20.22
CA LEU A 65 -14.77 6.88 21.52
C LEU A 65 -13.78 7.58 22.47
N ILE A 66 -12.61 7.95 21.99
CA ILE A 66 -11.63 8.69 22.80
C ILE A 66 -12.24 10.01 23.26
N LYS A 67 -12.80 10.81 22.35
CA LYS A 67 -13.42 12.10 22.71
C LYS A 67 -14.62 11.96 23.64
N ARG A 68 -15.39 10.91 23.48
CA ARG A 68 -16.50 10.62 24.41
C ARG A 68 -16.03 10.50 25.85
N TRP A 69 -14.81 10.03 26.07
CA TRP A 69 -14.24 9.85 27.41
C TRP A 69 -13.40 11.02 27.88
N THR A 70 -12.66 11.68 26.97
CA THR A 70 -11.74 12.77 27.35
C THR A 70 -12.45 14.12 27.43
N GLU A 71 -13.39 14.37 26.51
CA GLU A 71 -14.07 15.67 26.37
C GLU A 71 -15.54 15.50 25.94
N PRO A 72 -16.39 14.87 26.78
CA PRO A 72 -17.76 14.52 26.43
C PRO A 72 -18.65 15.70 26.04
N GLN A 73 -18.32 16.90 26.56
CA GLN A 73 -19.08 18.13 26.28
C GLN A 73 -18.78 18.73 24.89
N ALA A 74 -17.74 18.27 24.22
CA ALA A 74 -17.40 18.73 22.86
C ALA A 74 -18.36 18.17 21.78
N HIS A 75 -19.18 17.17 22.12
CA HIS A 75 -20.16 16.53 21.21
C HIS A 75 -19.55 16.08 19.89
N ARG A 76 -18.28 15.65 19.89
CA ARG A 76 -17.56 15.13 18.72
C ARG A 76 -17.85 13.65 18.53
N ASP A 77 -18.93 13.38 17.88
CA ASP A 77 -19.40 12.02 17.56
C ASP A 77 -18.78 11.48 16.24
N ALA A 78 -19.22 10.30 15.81
CA ALA A 78 -18.74 9.69 14.57
C ALA A 78 -19.06 10.54 13.34
N ALA A 79 -20.20 11.24 13.29
CA ALA A 79 -20.56 12.10 12.17
C ALA A 79 -19.64 13.32 12.06
N TYR A 80 -19.24 13.88 13.22
CA TYR A 80 -18.25 14.97 13.25
C TYR A 80 -16.91 14.54 12.63
N TYR A 81 -16.37 13.37 13.03
CA TYR A 81 -15.08 12.88 12.51
C TYR A 81 -15.16 12.42 11.06
N ALA A 82 -16.27 11.81 10.64
CA ALA A 82 -16.49 11.49 9.23
C ALA A 82 -16.45 12.75 8.36
N GLY A 83 -17.17 13.80 8.77
CA GLY A 83 -17.14 15.07 8.05
C GLY A 83 -15.77 15.79 8.08
N LEU A 84 -14.89 15.48 9.06
CA LEU A 84 -13.50 15.95 9.05
C LEU A 84 -12.71 15.23 7.96
N LEU A 85 -12.76 13.91 7.92
CA LEU A 85 -12.08 13.11 6.90
C LEU A 85 -12.52 13.46 5.48
N ASP A 86 -13.84 13.66 5.27
CA ASP A 86 -14.38 14.09 3.98
C ASP A 86 -13.77 15.43 3.53
N ARG A 87 -13.61 16.39 4.46
CA ARG A 87 -12.99 17.68 4.15
C ARG A 87 -11.49 17.56 3.87
N GLU A 88 -10.78 16.73 4.61
CA GLU A 88 -9.37 16.45 4.39
C GLU A 88 -9.16 15.80 3.01
N ASP A 89 -9.97 14.82 2.67
CA ASP A 89 -9.93 14.17 1.36
C ASP A 89 -10.28 15.15 0.23
N ALA A 90 -11.30 15.98 0.40
CA ALA A 90 -11.67 16.99 -0.59
C ALA A 90 -10.56 18.02 -0.82
N ALA A 91 -9.81 18.38 0.23
CA ALA A 91 -8.68 19.31 0.16
C ALA A 91 -7.41 18.69 -0.42
N ARG A 92 -7.37 17.38 -0.59
CA ARG A 92 -6.20 16.64 -1.03
C ARG A 92 -5.84 16.98 -2.48
N PRO A 93 -4.55 17.27 -2.79
CA PRO A 93 -4.13 17.55 -4.16
C PRO A 93 -4.39 16.37 -5.09
N ALA A 94 -4.78 16.63 -6.34
CA ALA A 94 -5.01 15.58 -7.34
C ALA A 94 -3.75 14.71 -7.57
N SER A 95 -2.55 15.29 -7.42
CA SER A 95 -1.27 14.57 -7.56
C SER A 95 -1.01 13.53 -6.47
N SER A 96 -1.72 13.60 -5.35
CA SER A 96 -1.62 12.64 -4.23
C SER A 96 -2.76 11.62 -4.21
N ARG A 97 -3.60 11.59 -5.24
CA ARG A 97 -4.66 10.60 -5.42
C ARG A 97 -4.19 9.47 -6.31
N LYS A 98 -4.79 8.29 -6.14
CA LYS A 98 -4.55 7.15 -7.04
C LYS A 98 -4.83 7.56 -8.49
N PRO A 99 -3.86 7.41 -9.41
CA PRO A 99 -4.07 7.69 -10.82
C PRO A 99 -5.14 6.77 -11.42
N ASP A 100 -5.96 7.29 -12.33
CA ASP A 100 -6.85 6.45 -13.13
C ASP A 100 -6.03 5.60 -14.11
N THR A 101 -6.15 4.29 -13.99
CA THR A 101 -5.50 3.29 -14.85
C THR A 101 -6.49 2.52 -15.72
N SER A 102 -7.75 2.94 -15.79
CA SER A 102 -8.84 2.21 -16.51
C SER A 102 -8.59 2.05 -18.01
N SER A 103 -7.85 2.97 -18.63
CA SER A 103 -7.46 2.92 -20.05
C SER A 103 -6.23 2.08 -20.36
N ARG A 104 -5.74 1.30 -19.38
CA ARG A 104 -4.61 0.37 -19.58
C ARG A 104 -4.95 -0.73 -20.56
N VAL A 105 -3.98 -1.16 -21.34
CA VAL A 105 -4.10 -2.26 -22.30
C VAL A 105 -3.01 -3.31 -22.04
N PRO A 106 -3.25 -4.60 -22.38
CA PRO A 106 -2.21 -5.63 -22.26
C PRO A 106 -0.93 -5.27 -23.04
N ALA A 107 0.21 -5.37 -22.40
CA ALA A 107 1.50 -5.18 -23.05
C ALA A 107 1.82 -6.38 -23.94
N SER A 108 2.23 -6.12 -25.19
CA SER A 108 2.70 -7.18 -26.09
C SER A 108 4.19 -7.48 -25.84
N THR A 109 4.65 -8.63 -26.34
CA THR A 109 6.08 -8.99 -26.33
C THR A 109 6.95 -7.96 -27.05
N ARG A 110 6.40 -7.32 -28.11
CA ARG A 110 7.08 -6.25 -28.85
C ARG A 110 7.24 -4.99 -28.00
N ASP A 111 6.23 -4.62 -27.25
CA ASP A 111 6.26 -3.43 -26.38
C ASP A 111 7.39 -3.53 -25.34
N LEU A 112 7.66 -4.71 -24.82
CA LEU A 112 8.69 -4.99 -23.82
C LEU A 112 9.94 -5.65 -24.42
N ALA A 113 10.16 -5.54 -25.74
CA ALA A 113 11.36 -6.06 -26.40
C ALA A 113 12.63 -5.48 -25.73
N GLY A 114 13.50 -6.37 -25.25
CA GLY A 114 14.74 -5.99 -24.55
C GLY A 114 14.58 -5.76 -23.03
N TRP A 115 13.36 -5.78 -22.49
CA TRP A 115 13.10 -5.73 -21.05
C TRP A 115 12.68 -7.07 -20.47
N GLN A 116 12.32 -8.03 -21.30
CA GLN A 116 11.95 -9.38 -20.88
C GLN A 116 13.13 -10.13 -20.30
N GLY A 117 12.88 -10.93 -19.27
CA GLY A 117 13.90 -11.73 -18.61
C GLY A 117 13.58 -12.10 -17.19
N VAL A 118 14.57 -12.71 -16.54
CA VAL A 118 14.56 -13.01 -15.12
C VAL A 118 15.33 -11.91 -14.40
N TYR A 119 14.73 -11.35 -13.39
CA TYR A 119 15.28 -10.30 -12.56
C TYR A 119 15.45 -10.80 -11.13
N ARG A 120 16.53 -10.42 -10.46
CA ARG A 120 16.82 -10.84 -9.08
C ARG A 120 17.05 -9.63 -8.19
N ASP A 121 16.37 -9.62 -7.08
CA ASP A 121 16.64 -8.78 -5.92
C ASP A 121 17.29 -9.65 -4.84
N PRO A 122 18.30 -9.14 -4.10
CA PRO A 122 19.00 -9.93 -3.07
C PRO A 122 18.10 -10.43 -1.95
N TRP A 123 17.10 -9.65 -1.56
CA TRP A 123 16.19 -9.96 -0.47
C TRP A 123 14.92 -10.67 -0.96
N PHE A 124 14.25 -10.11 -1.96
CA PHE A 124 12.98 -10.62 -2.48
C PHE A 124 13.14 -11.90 -3.32
N GLY A 125 14.27 -12.05 -3.99
CA GLY A 125 14.56 -13.18 -4.89
C GLY A 125 14.24 -12.90 -6.34
N GLU A 126 13.75 -13.91 -7.08
CA GLU A 126 13.58 -13.82 -8.52
C GLU A 126 12.15 -13.50 -8.93
N VAL A 127 12.02 -12.62 -9.92
CA VAL A 127 10.80 -12.38 -10.68
C VAL A 127 11.06 -12.59 -12.18
N ARG A 128 10.05 -13.07 -12.89
CA ARG A 128 10.09 -13.28 -14.33
C ARG A 128 9.17 -12.28 -15.02
N ILE A 129 9.68 -11.61 -16.04
CA ILE A 129 8.89 -10.77 -16.95
C ILE A 129 9.06 -11.39 -18.32
N CYS A 130 8.17 -12.31 -18.66
CA CYS A 130 8.36 -13.20 -19.81
C CYS A 130 7.10 -13.29 -20.67
N PRO A 131 7.28 -13.69 -21.96
CA PRO A 131 6.16 -13.92 -22.86
C PRO A 131 5.15 -14.92 -22.30
N ALA A 132 3.90 -14.68 -22.60
CA ALA A 132 2.81 -15.62 -22.34
C ALA A 132 2.30 -16.22 -23.66
N PRO A 133 1.64 -17.40 -23.64
CA PRO A 133 1.12 -18.06 -24.84
C PRO A 133 0.12 -17.22 -25.66
N ASP A 134 -0.54 -16.26 -25.02
CA ASP A 134 -1.49 -15.32 -25.63
C ASP A 134 -0.82 -14.12 -26.34
N GLY A 135 0.52 -14.12 -26.43
CA GLY A 135 1.31 -13.03 -27.02
C GLY A 135 1.53 -11.82 -26.10
N GLY A 136 0.97 -11.85 -24.90
CA GLY A 136 1.20 -10.85 -23.87
C GLY A 136 2.48 -11.09 -23.08
N VAL A 137 2.71 -10.29 -22.05
CA VAL A 137 3.82 -10.43 -21.11
C VAL A 137 3.28 -10.59 -19.69
N ARG A 138 3.84 -11.52 -18.94
CA ARG A 138 3.46 -11.78 -17.56
C ARG A 138 4.60 -11.48 -16.60
N PHE A 139 4.20 -10.95 -15.44
CA PHE A 139 5.03 -10.88 -14.24
C PHE A 139 4.74 -12.12 -13.38
N ALA A 140 5.78 -12.73 -12.81
CA ALA A 140 5.62 -13.81 -11.85
C ALA A 140 6.77 -13.81 -10.84
N SER A 141 6.45 -13.75 -9.55
CA SER A 141 7.40 -13.95 -8.47
C SER A 141 7.62 -15.45 -8.21
N ARG A 142 8.88 -15.82 -7.98
CA ARG A 142 9.22 -17.20 -7.64
C ARG A 142 8.91 -17.55 -6.18
N ARG A 143 9.10 -16.58 -5.27
CA ARG A 143 8.91 -16.78 -3.82
C ARG A 143 7.48 -16.47 -3.36
N SER A 144 6.78 -15.61 -4.07
CA SER A 144 5.42 -15.18 -3.72
C SER A 144 4.45 -15.56 -4.84
N PRO A 145 3.88 -16.77 -4.85
CA PRO A 145 3.05 -17.26 -5.96
C PRO A 145 1.81 -16.42 -6.24
N MET A 146 1.30 -15.69 -5.26
CA MET A 146 0.19 -14.74 -5.42
C MET A 146 0.58 -13.53 -6.28
N LEU A 147 1.87 -13.15 -6.29
CA LEU A 147 2.38 -12.05 -7.10
C LEU A 147 2.64 -12.53 -8.53
N ARG A 148 1.55 -12.80 -9.23
CA ARG A 148 1.48 -13.06 -10.67
C ARG A 148 0.46 -12.15 -11.28
N GLY A 149 0.75 -11.68 -12.48
CA GLY A 149 -0.16 -10.78 -13.16
C GLY A 149 0.24 -10.53 -14.59
N ARG A 150 -0.64 -9.86 -15.29
CA ARG A 150 -0.41 -9.42 -16.65
C ARG A 150 0.34 -8.08 -16.62
N VAL A 151 1.39 -7.95 -17.41
CA VAL A 151 1.99 -6.63 -17.61
C VAL A 151 1.10 -5.83 -18.54
N MET A 152 0.69 -4.65 -18.05
CA MET A 152 -0.16 -3.73 -18.78
C MET A 152 0.62 -2.48 -19.18
N LYS A 153 0.12 -1.80 -20.20
CA LYS A 153 0.66 -0.55 -20.73
C LYS A 153 -0.36 0.57 -20.54
N LEU A 154 0.10 1.69 -19.99
CA LEU A 154 -0.68 2.93 -19.91
C LEU A 154 0.17 4.07 -20.46
N GLY A 155 -0.11 4.52 -21.67
CA GLY A 155 0.75 5.48 -22.38
C GLY A 155 2.17 4.93 -22.54
N THR A 156 3.15 5.57 -21.89
CA THR A 156 4.57 5.16 -21.89
C THR A 156 4.98 4.39 -20.65
N ARG A 157 4.08 4.14 -19.73
CA ARG A 157 4.33 3.48 -18.44
C ARG A 157 3.87 2.02 -18.48
N TRP A 158 4.47 1.22 -17.62
CA TRP A 158 4.14 -0.19 -17.43
C TRP A 158 3.63 -0.39 -16.00
N LEU A 159 2.70 -1.31 -15.83
CA LEU A 159 2.18 -1.73 -14.52
C LEU A 159 1.89 -3.23 -14.54
N VAL A 160 1.67 -3.81 -13.38
CA VAL A 160 1.16 -5.18 -13.25
C VAL A 160 -0.29 -5.15 -12.80
N ASP A 161 -1.13 -5.84 -13.54
CA ASP A 161 -2.51 -6.18 -13.21
C ASP A 161 -2.47 -7.59 -12.59
N TRP A 162 -2.70 -7.67 -11.28
CA TRP A 162 -2.56 -8.92 -10.55
C TRP A 162 -3.70 -9.89 -10.89
N ASP A 163 -3.39 -11.20 -10.95
CA ASP A 163 -4.40 -12.25 -11.16
C ASP A 163 -5.22 -12.50 -9.89
N GLU A 164 -4.70 -12.12 -8.74
CA GLU A 164 -5.27 -12.37 -7.43
C GLU A 164 -5.85 -11.07 -6.86
N ASP A 165 -7.16 -11.00 -6.75
CA ASP A 165 -7.89 -9.81 -6.29
C ASP A 165 -7.55 -9.42 -4.85
N SER A 166 -7.00 -10.35 -4.06
CA SER A 166 -6.54 -10.06 -2.69
C SER A 166 -5.22 -9.27 -2.63
N VAL A 167 -4.54 -9.10 -3.77
CA VAL A 167 -3.35 -8.24 -3.91
C VAL A 167 -3.81 -6.89 -4.43
N ASP A 168 -4.20 -6.00 -3.53
CA ASP A 168 -4.85 -4.73 -3.83
C ASP A 168 -3.91 -3.60 -4.27
N ALA A 169 -2.60 -3.72 -4.03
CA ALA A 169 -1.61 -2.74 -4.46
C ALA A 169 -0.94 -3.13 -5.79
N GLU A 170 -1.43 -2.57 -6.88
CA GLU A 170 -0.79 -2.71 -8.19
C GLU A 170 0.48 -1.83 -8.28
N PRO A 171 1.59 -2.33 -8.88
CA PRO A 171 2.81 -1.56 -9.02
C PRO A 171 2.99 -0.98 -10.42
N TRP A 172 3.62 0.19 -10.51
CA TRP A 172 4.35 0.62 -11.68
C TRP A 172 5.64 -0.18 -11.85
N LEU A 173 6.02 -0.45 -13.11
CA LEU A 173 7.30 -1.02 -13.49
C LEU A 173 8.15 0.04 -14.20
N ALA A 174 9.37 0.24 -13.74
CA ALA A 174 10.33 1.17 -14.35
C ALA A 174 11.63 0.42 -14.71
N PHE A 175 11.87 0.25 -16.00
CA PHE A 175 13.08 -0.39 -16.52
C PHE A 175 14.12 0.66 -16.84
N LYS A 176 15.40 0.37 -16.51
CA LYS A 176 16.54 1.21 -16.88
C LYS A 176 17.70 0.35 -17.37
N ARG A 177 18.52 0.91 -18.28
CA ARG A 177 19.82 0.35 -18.65
C ARG A 177 20.92 1.23 -18.12
N ASP A 178 22.06 0.63 -17.75
CA ASP A 178 23.26 1.40 -17.44
C ASP A 178 23.79 2.13 -18.68
N ALA A 179 24.70 3.08 -18.46
CA ALA A 179 25.27 3.90 -19.53
C ALA A 179 25.98 3.08 -20.65
N HIS A 180 26.34 1.84 -20.36
CA HIS A 180 27.01 0.92 -21.31
C HIS A 180 26.09 -0.20 -21.79
N ALA A 181 24.79 -0.14 -21.49
CA ALA A 181 23.77 -1.14 -21.81
C ALA A 181 24.09 -2.58 -21.34
N ARG A 182 25.00 -2.72 -20.36
CA ARG A 182 25.44 -4.03 -19.84
C ARG A 182 24.49 -4.57 -18.78
N THR A 183 23.87 -3.69 -17.99
CA THR A 183 22.98 -4.06 -16.90
C THR A 183 21.60 -3.45 -17.12
N THR A 184 20.57 -4.27 -17.00
CA THR A 184 19.18 -3.84 -17.01
C THR A 184 18.62 -3.98 -15.61
N THR A 185 18.04 -2.92 -15.09
CA THR A 185 17.39 -2.91 -13.77
C THR A 185 15.89 -2.70 -13.91
N LEU A 186 15.16 -3.18 -12.92
CA LEU A 186 13.73 -2.94 -12.74
C LEU A 186 13.52 -2.36 -11.34
N ALA A 187 12.84 -1.24 -11.27
CA ALA A 187 12.29 -0.67 -10.05
C ALA A 187 10.76 -0.79 -10.08
N MET A 188 10.18 -0.94 -8.91
CA MET A 188 8.73 -1.00 -8.72
C MET A 188 8.30 0.12 -7.78
N ALA A 189 7.05 0.59 -7.92
CA ALA A 189 6.44 1.55 -7.00
C ALA A 189 4.92 1.34 -7.00
N ALA A 190 4.27 1.44 -5.85
CA ALA A 190 2.82 1.36 -5.79
C ALA A 190 2.18 2.44 -6.68
N ILE A 191 1.07 2.08 -7.35
CA ILE A 191 0.27 3.01 -8.14
C ILE A 191 -0.51 3.92 -7.21
N ASP A 192 -1.08 3.33 -6.17
CA ASP A 192 -1.81 4.05 -5.14
C ASP A 192 -0.81 4.63 -4.13
N PRO A 193 -0.75 5.95 -3.95
CA PRO A 193 0.11 6.56 -2.95
C PRO A 193 -0.31 6.22 -1.50
N ASP A 194 -1.54 5.75 -1.32
CA ASP A 194 -2.08 5.32 -0.03
C ASP A 194 -2.02 3.80 0.18
N ALA A 195 -1.35 3.07 -0.73
CA ALA A 195 -1.13 1.65 -0.54
C ALA A 195 -0.50 1.38 0.83
N ASP A 196 -0.93 0.31 1.50
CA ASP A 196 -0.38 -0.07 2.79
C ASP A 196 1.14 -0.21 2.70
N PHE A 197 1.84 0.29 3.71
CA PHE A 197 3.31 0.33 3.74
C PHE A 197 3.96 -1.07 3.66
N SER A 198 3.21 -2.15 3.87
CA SER A 198 3.71 -3.52 3.69
C SER A 198 3.96 -3.87 2.21
N TYR A 199 3.44 -3.07 1.26
CA TYR A 199 3.77 -3.17 -0.16
C TYR A 199 5.00 -2.32 -0.50
N ASP A 200 6.14 -2.60 0.14
CA ASP A 200 7.40 -1.86 -0.01
C ASP A 200 8.10 -2.11 -1.35
N TYR A 201 7.37 -1.90 -2.44
CA TYR A 201 7.94 -2.03 -3.79
C TYR A 201 9.16 -1.15 -4.04
N ALA A 202 9.23 0.02 -3.39
CA ALA A 202 10.31 0.98 -3.57
C ALA A 202 11.66 0.47 -3.03
N ASP A 203 11.65 -0.47 -2.09
CA ASP A 203 12.84 -1.07 -1.51
C ASP A 203 13.45 -2.16 -2.39
N LEU A 204 12.74 -2.58 -3.44
CA LEU A 204 13.18 -3.65 -4.34
C LEU A 204 14.11 -3.12 -5.43
N ALA A 205 15.30 -3.71 -5.52
CA ALA A 205 16.34 -3.33 -6.48
C ALA A 205 16.68 -4.51 -7.41
N PHE A 206 15.83 -4.76 -8.39
CA PHE A 206 16.00 -5.88 -9.30
C PHE A 206 17.04 -5.62 -10.37
N THR A 207 17.92 -6.59 -10.59
CA THR A 207 18.86 -6.63 -11.71
C THR A 207 18.57 -7.83 -12.59
N ARG A 208 18.56 -7.65 -13.91
CA ARG A 208 18.34 -8.74 -14.88
C ARG A 208 19.52 -9.72 -14.82
N VAL A 209 19.22 -10.99 -14.61
CA VAL A 209 20.22 -12.07 -14.45
C VAL A 209 20.16 -13.11 -15.58
N ALA A 210 19.03 -13.25 -16.28
CA ALA A 210 18.90 -14.18 -17.39
C ALA A 210 17.84 -13.73 -18.41
N ALA A 211 17.87 -14.29 -19.60
CA ALA A 211 16.76 -14.25 -20.54
C ALA A 211 15.61 -15.12 -20.05
N CYS A 212 14.43 -14.98 -20.67
CA CYS A 212 13.37 -15.96 -20.50
C CYS A 212 13.78 -17.28 -21.17
N ASP A 213 13.41 -18.41 -20.56
CA ASP A 213 13.60 -19.71 -21.21
C ASP A 213 12.78 -19.75 -22.51
N ALA A 214 13.32 -20.36 -23.54
CA ALA A 214 12.55 -20.67 -24.73
C ALA A 214 11.51 -21.75 -24.36
N HIS A 215 10.27 -21.48 -24.65
CA HIS A 215 9.16 -22.45 -24.53
C HIS A 215 9.10 -23.31 -25.78
#